data_19aa85d55f3ce8ba2216588e6bdcd993
#
_entry.id   19aa85d55f3ce8ba2216588e6bdcd993
#
_cell.length_a   1.000
_cell.length_b   1.000
_cell.length_c   1.000
_cell.angle_alpha   90.00
_cell.angle_beta   90.00
_cell.angle_gamma   90.00
#
_symmetry.space_group_name_H-M   'P 1'
#
loop_
_entity.id
_entity.type
_entity.pdbx_description
1 polymer ?
#
loop_
_entity_poly.entity_id
_entity_poly.type
_entity_poly.pdbx_seq_one_letter_code
_entity_poly.pdbx_strand_id
1 'polypeptide(L)'
;MAAAQPVIVVRDVVNRFGAQVVHDGVSFDVLPGEVFGIVGGSGSGKSVLLRTMLGLRRPDSGTVEIEGREITAMDDRALRDVKRRYGVTFQHGALFTSLTVAENVTLPVAEVLDLDEASLERLLELRLRMVGLPLEAAVKHPAQLSGGMVKRVALARALALDPAILFLDEPTAGLDPIAASAFDELVLYLRDTLHLTVVMVTHDLDTLVRTCDRVAVLVDRKVIVDTLEGIVANDHPWIRHYFHGGRGRGALRAALEDGHGA
;
A
#
# COMPACT_ATOMS: atom_id res chain seq x y z
N MET A 1 -22.42 4.72 -18.66
CA MET A 1 -21.00 4.33 -18.54
C MET A 1 -20.97 2.98 -17.86
N ALA A 2 -20.30 1.97 -18.41
CA ALA A 2 -20.10 0.70 -17.70
C ALA A 2 -19.29 0.99 -16.42
N ALA A 3 -19.71 0.42 -15.28
CA ALA A 3 -18.94 0.52 -14.04
C ALA A 3 -17.54 -0.07 -14.28
N ALA A 4 -16.51 0.64 -13.84
CA ALA A 4 -15.13 0.15 -13.96
C ALA A 4 -15.02 -1.21 -13.24
N GLN A 5 -14.43 -2.21 -13.90
CA GLN A 5 -14.21 -3.50 -13.26
C GLN A 5 -13.16 -3.34 -12.15
N PRO A 6 -13.41 -3.85 -10.95
CA PRO A 6 -12.44 -3.76 -9.85
C PRO A 6 -11.16 -4.55 -10.18
N VAL A 7 -10.00 -4.03 -9.75
CA VAL A 7 -8.71 -4.70 -9.92
C VAL A 7 -8.39 -5.65 -8.78
N ILE A 8 -9.01 -5.44 -7.60
CA ILE A 8 -8.95 -6.36 -6.47
C ILE A 8 -10.37 -6.61 -5.99
N VAL A 9 -10.71 -7.88 -5.77
CA VAL A 9 -12.02 -8.30 -5.24
C VAL A 9 -11.79 -9.20 -4.05
N VAL A 10 -12.33 -8.82 -2.90
CA VAL A 10 -12.29 -9.60 -1.66
C VAL A 10 -13.72 -10.01 -1.34
N ARG A 11 -13.98 -11.31 -1.16
CA ARG A 11 -15.34 -11.84 -0.88
C ARG A 11 -15.32 -12.79 0.30
N ASP A 12 -16.12 -12.47 1.30
CA ASP A 12 -16.44 -13.28 2.48
C ASP A 12 -15.22 -13.86 3.19
N VAL A 13 -14.11 -13.08 3.20
CA VAL A 13 -12.85 -13.52 3.78
C VAL A 13 -12.97 -13.68 5.30
N VAL A 14 -12.66 -14.89 5.76
CA VAL A 14 -12.54 -15.24 7.17
C VAL A 14 -11.07 -15.58 7.46
N ASN A 15 -10.53 -14.96 8.49
CA ASN A 15 -9.19 -15.27 8.99
C ASN A 15 -9.25 -15.61 10.48
N ARG A 16 -8.65 -16.74 10.87
CA ARG A 16 -8.59 -17.22 12.27
C ARG A 16 -7.16 -17.54 12.69
N PHE A 17 -6.92 -17.45 13.99
CA PHE A 17 -5.72 -17.94 14.65
C PHE A 17 -6.17 -18.81 15.83
N GLY A 18 -6.20 -20.12 15.63
CA GLY A 18 -6.84 -21.04 16.57
C GLY A 18 -8.32 -20.68 16.77
N ALA A 19 -8.72 -20.43 18.01
CA ALA A 19 -10.11 -20.02 18.33
C ALA A 19 -10.40 -18.53 18.06
N GLN A 20 -9.40 -17.71 17.84
CA GLN A 20 -9.58 -16.27 17.64
C GLN A 20 -9.95 -15.98 16.19
N VAL A 21 -11.16 -15.45 15.97
CA VAL A 21 -11.58 -14.88 14.68
C VAL A 21 -11.07 -13.44 14.56
N VAL A 22 -10.30 -13.17 13.52
CA VAL A 22 -9.78 -11.82 13.21
C VAL A 22 -10.63 -11.13 12.18
N HIS A 23 -11.02 -11.83 11.11
CA HIS A 23 -11.96 -11.37 10.10
C HIS A 23 -13.11 -12.37 9.99
N ASP A 24 -14.33 -11.86 9.84
CA ASP A 24 -15.55 -12.66 9.81
C ASP A 24 -16.43 -12.25 8.62
N GLY A 25 -16.07 -12.71 7.43
CA GLY A 25 -16.76 -12.41 6.17
C GLY A 25 -16.52 -10.99 5.66
N VAL A 26 -15.23 -10.60 5.54
CA VAL A 26 -14.82 -9.31 4.97
C VAL A 26 -14.96 -9.33 3.47
N SER A 27 -15.70 -8.33 2.91
CA SER A 27 -15.95 -8.20 1.47
C SER A 27 -15.82 -6.75 1.03
N PHE A 28 -15.04 -6.49 -0.02
CA PHE A 28 -14.89 -5.18 -0.67
C PHE A 28 -14.23 -5.30 -2.04
N ASP A 29 -14.28 -4.21 -2.81
CA ASP A 29 -13.64 -4.06 -4.10
C ASP A 29 -12.68 -2.88 -4.08
N VAL A 30 -11.56 -2.99 -4.83
CA VAL A 30 -10.66 -1.87 -5.14
C VAL A 30 -10.76 -1.57 -6.63
N LEU A 31 -11.01 -0.29 -6.96
CA LEU A 31 -11.18 0.18 -8.32
C LEU A 31 -9.83 0.56 -8.96
N PRO A 32 -9.71 0.49 -10.30
CA PRO A 32 -8.48 0.89 -10.98
C PRO A 32 -8.20 2.39 -10.77
N GLY A 33 -6.93 2.70 -10.48
CA GLY A 33 -6.44 4.08 -10.35
C GLY A 33 -6.77 4.77 -9.02
N GLU A 34 -7.52 4.13 -8.11
CA GLU A 34 -7.77 4.73 -6.78
C GLU A 34 -6.64 4.50 -5.78
N VAL A 35 -6.56 5.36 -4.79
CA VAL A 35 -5.86 5.11 -3.53
C VAL A 35 -6.86 4.61 -2.51
N PHE A 36 -6.77 3.33 -2.17
CA PHE A 36 -7.66 2.65 -1.25
C PHE A 36 -7.00 2.49 0.12
N GLY A 37 -7.52 3.18 1.13
CA GLY A 37 -7.02 3.15 2.50
C GLY A 37 -7.60 1.99 3.31
N ILE A 38 -6.78 1.31 4.10
CA ILE A 38 -7.22 0.30 5.09
C ILE A 38 -6.83 0.79 6.47
N VAL A 39 -7.82 1.05 7.30
CA VAL A 39 -7.64 1.55 8.68
C VAL A 39 -8.35 0.67 9.71
N GLY A 40 -8.03 0.87 10.96
CA GLY A 40 -8.64 0.15 12.08
C GLY A 40 -7.77 0.20 13.32
N GLY A 41 -8.33 -0.15 14.45
CA GLY A 41 -7.62 -0.18 15.73
C GLY A 41 -6.43 -1.13 15.76
N SER A 42 -5.58 -1.01 16.79
CA SER A 42 -4.52 -2.00 17.01
C SER A 42 -5.16 -3.39 17.20
N GLY A 43 -4.61 -4.39 16.52
CA GLY A 43 -5.14 -5.75 16.56
C GLY A 43 -6.40 -6.01 15.70
N SER A 44 -6.91 -5.03 14.94
CA SER A 44 -8.07 -5.23 14.06
C SER A 44 -7.81 -6.15 12.85
N GLY A 45 -6.54 -6.54 12.63
CA GLY A 45 -6.19 -7.49 11.57
C GLY A 45 -5.70 -6.85 10.26
N LYS A 46 -5.43 -5.55 10.19
CA LYS A 46 -4.97 -4.87 8.95
C LYS A 46 -3.83 -5.62 8.24
N SER A 47 -2.77 -5.94 8.97
CA SER A 47 -1.64 -6.68 8.39
C SER A 47 -1.99 -8.13 8.02
N VAL A 48 -2.98 -8.74 8.68
CA VAL A 48 -3.48 -10.06 8.31
C VAL A 48 -4.25 -9.97 6.99
N LEU A 49 -5.13 -8.98 6.86
CA LEU A 49 -5.87 -8.72 5.62
C LEU A 49 -4.92 -8.43 4.46
N LEU A 50 -3.95 -7.54 4.66
CA LEU A 50 -2.93 -7.23 3.67
C LEU A 50 -2.18 -8.49 3.21
N ARG A 51 -1.71 -9.32 4.15
CA ARG A 51 -1.03 -10.59 3.81
C ARG A 51 -1.94 -11.56 3.06
N THR A 52 -3.25 -11.56 3.36
CA THR A 52 -4.23 -12.37 2.64
C THR A 52 -4.37 -11.85 1.19
N MET A 53 -4.49 -10.53 1.00
CA MET A 53 -4.56 -9.91 -0.33
C MET A 53 -3.29 -10.12 -1.15
N LEU A 54 -2.12 -10.18 -0.51
CA LEU A 54 -0.83 -10.46 -1.15
C LEU A 54 -0.59 -11.97 -1.44
N GLY A 55 -1.53 -12.86 -1.08
CA GLY A 55 -1.32 -14.29 -1.19
C GLY A 55 -0.14 -14.81 -0.33
N LEU A 56 0.19 -14.11 0.75
CA LEU A 56 1.18 -14.53 1.75
C LEU A 56 0.55 -15.33 2.89
N ARG A 57 -0.79 -15.30 2.96
CA ARG A 57 -1.60 -16.06 3.88
C ARG A 57 -2.86 -16.54 3.15
N ARG A 58 -3.19 -17.82 3.27
CA ARG A 58 -4.49 -18.33 2.84
C ARG A 58 -5.53 -18.03 3.91
N PRO A 59 -6.72 -17.48 3.55
CA PRO A 59 -7.83 -17.33 4.49
C PRO A 59 -8.41 -18.69 4.86
N ASP A 60 -9.16 -18.76 5.97
CA ASP A 60 -9.89 -19.97 6.38
C ASP A 60 -11.10 -20.21 5.46
N SER A 61 -11.72 -19.14 4.94
CA SER A 61 -12.74 -19.17 3.89
C SER A 61 -12.80 -17.83 3.15
N GLY A 62 -13.55 -17.79 2.04
CA GLY A 62 -13.65 -16.63 1.18
C GLY A 62 -12.57 -16.59 0.12
N THR A 63 -12.65 -15.60 -0.77
CA THR A 63 -11.78 -15.48 -1.94
C THR A 63 -11.15 -14.11 -2.07
N VAL A 64 -9.98 -14.07 -2.69
CA VAL A 64 -9.33 -12.83 -3.14
C VAL A 64 -8.99 -12.99 -4.61
N GLU A 65 -9.41 -12.01 -5.41
CA GLU A 65 -9.07 -11.92 -6.83
C GLU A 65 -8.20 -10.69 -7.07
N ILE A 66 -7.19 -10.82 -7.91
CA ILE A 66 -6.36 -9.72 -8.42
C ILE A 66 -6.42 -9.77 -9.95
N GLU A 67 -6.86 -8.67 -10.57
CA GLU A 67 -7.04 -8.55 -12.02
C GLU A 67 -7.82 -9.73 -12.63
N GLY A 68 -8.94 -10.12 -11.97
CA GLY A 68 -9.81 -11.21 -12.39
C GLY A 68 -9.26 -12.62 -12.15
N ARG A 69 -8.13 -12.75 -11.42
CA ARG A 69 -7.50 -14.04 -11.09
C ARG A 69 -7.67 -14.34 -9.61
N GLU A 70 -8.39 -15.40 -9.26
CA GLU A 70 -8.55 -15.83 -7.87
C GLU A 70 -7.23 -16.40 -7.34
N ILE A 71 -6.57 -15.65 -6.42
CA ILE A 71 -5.26 -16.01 -5.87
C ILE A 71 -5.34 -17.00 -4.70
N THR A 72 -6.49 -17.12 -4.05
CA THR A 72 -6.68 -17.98 -2.87
C THR A 72 -6.63 -19.47 -3.19
N ALA A 73 -6.98 -19.86 -4.42
CA ALA A 73 -6.96 -21.24 -4.91
C ALA A 73 -5.68 -21.59 -5.69
N MET A 74 -4.79 -20.61 -5.97
CA MET A 74 -3.57 -20.81 -6.75
C MET A 74 -2.53 -21.65 -6.01
N ASP A 75 -1.77 -22.41 -6.78
CA ASP A 75 -0.50 -22.98 -6.32
C ASP A 75 0.61 -21.91 -6.30
N ASP A 76 1.75 -22.24 -5.71
CA ASP A 76 2.87 -21.29 -5.55
C ASP A 76 3.46 -20.84 -6.88
N ARG A 77 3.36 -21.64 -7.95
CA ARG A 77 3.87 -21.29 -9.27
C ARG A 77 2.97 -20.24 -9.94
N ALA A 78 1.67 -20.51 -9.99
CA ALA A 78 0.69 -19.56 -10.54
C ALA A 78 0.65 -18.24 -9.76
N LEU A 79 0.79 -18.34 -8.42
CA LEU A 79 0.82 -17.17 -7.55
C LEU A 79 2.06 -16.29 -7.78
N ARG A 80 3.24 -16.86 -8.12
CA ARG A 80 4.43 -16.07 -8.48
C ARG A 80 4.18 -15.15 -9.68
N ASP A 81 3.44 -15.62 -10.69
CA ASP A 81 3.15 -14.80 -11.87
C ASP A 81 2.22 -13.63 -11.54
N VAL A 82 1.28 -13.82 -10.61
CA VAL A 82 0.45 -12.71 -10.12
C VAL A 82 1.27 -11.74 -9.28
N LYS A 83 2.17 -12.23 -8.43
CA LYS A 83 3.04 -11.41 -7.57
C LYS A 83 3.96 -10.46 -8.33
N ARG A 84 4.28 -10.75 -9.58
CA ARG A 84 5.06 -9.84 -10.46
C ARG A 84 4.26 -8.61 -10.91
N ARG A 85 2.93 -8.64 -10.79
CA ARG A 85 2.04 -7.58 -11.26
C ARG A 85 1.77 -6.51 -10.20
N TYR A 86 2.21 -6.73 -8.97
CA TYR A 86 2.08 -5.75 -7.90
C TYR A 86 3.39 -5.53 -7.15
N GLY A 87 3.61 -4.28 -6.74
CA GLY A 87 4.71 -3.89 -5.86
C GLY A 87 4.26 -3.86 -4.41
N VAL A 88 5.19 -4.13 -3.49
CA VAL A 88 4.90 -4.10 -2.05
C VAL A 88 5.99 -3.36 -1.31
N THR A 89 5.58 -2.45 -0.41
CA THR A 89 6.46 -1.93 0.64
C THR A 89 5.95 -2.36 2.00
N PHE A 90 6.83 -2.72 2.90
CA PHE A 90 6.52 -3.06 4.29
C PHE A 90 6.94 -1.94 5.23
N GLN A 91 6.37 -1.91 6.43
CA GLN A 91 6.53 -0.85 7.42
C GLN A 91 7.97 -0.38 7.65
N HIS A 92 8.95 -1.30 7.65
CA HIS A 92 10.38 -0.98 7.82
C HIS A 92 11.18 -1.02 6.50
N GLY A 93 10.50 -0.92 5.34
CA GLY A 93 11.11 -1.01 4.02
C GLY A 93 11.50 -2.43 3.60
N ALA A 94 11.79 -3.33 4.53
CA ALA A 94 12.23 -4.71 4.31
C ALA A 94 13.36 -4.82 3.26
N LEU A 95 14.31 -3.88 3.28
CA LEU A 95 15.48 -3.91 2.42
C LEU A 95 16.43 -5.00 2.90
N PHE A 96 17.10 -5.64 1.96
CA PHE A 96 18.21 -6.56 2.28
C PHE A 96 19.40 -5.75 2.79
N THR A 97 19.73 -5.89 4.06
CA THR A 97 20.76 -5.08 4.73
C THR A 97 22.17 -5.33 4.23
N SER A 98 22.43 -6.51 3.66
CA SER A 98 23.70 -6.90 3.04
C SER A 98 23.86 -6.40 1.61
N LEU A 99 22.79 -5.91 0.98
CA LEU A 99 22.82 -5.40 -0.38
C LEU A 99 22.86 -3.87 -0.39
N THR A 100 23.48 -3.31 -1.41
CA THR A 100 23.41 -1.87 -1.71
C THR A 100 22.01 -1.45 -2.15
N VAL A 101 21.79 -0.16 -2.27
CA VAL A 101 20.56 0.40 -2.86
C VAL A 101 20.37 -0.10 -4.28
N ALA A 102 21.43 -0.08 -5.09
CA ALA A 102 21.38 -0.57 -6.47
C ALA A 102 20.89 -2.03 -6.52
N GLU A 103 21.55 -2.90 -5.76
CA GLU A 103 21.18 -4.32 -5.70
C GLU A 103 19.77 -4.54 -5.16
N ASN A 104 19.33 -3.80 -4.13
CA ASN A 104 17.96 -3.88 -3.62
C ASN A 104 16.91 -3.52 -4.68
N VAL A 105 17.17 -2.47 -5.48
CA VAL A 105 16.21 -1.99 -6.49
C VAL A 105 16.17 -2.89 -7.72
N THR A 106 17.33 -3.42 -8.15
CA THR A 106 17.42 -4.23 -9.37
C THR A 106 17.13 -5.71 -9.15
N LEU A 107 17.24 -6.22 -7.91
CA LEU A 107 17.03 -7.63 -7.58
C LEU A 107 15.72 -8.22 -8.15
N PRO A 108 14.53 -7.59 -8.00
CA PRO A 108 13.30 -8.17 -8.53
C PRO A 108 13.33 -8.36 -10.05
N VAL A 109 14.03 -7.48 -10.76
CA VAL A 109 14.18 -7.54 -12.21
C VAL A 109 15.18 -8.61 -12.61
N ALA A 110 16.32 -8.68 -11.94
CA ALA A 110 17.36 -9.67 -12.19
C ALA A 110 16.88 -11.12 -11.96
N GLU A 111 15.91 -11.32 -11.04
CA GLU A 111 15.31 -12.64 -10.81
C GLU A 111 14.33 -13.08 -11.90
N VAL A 112 13.84 -12.14 -12.73
CA VAL A 112 12.73 -12.39 -13.67
C VAL A 112 13.17 -12.23 -15.12
N LEU A 113 14.06 -11.27 -15.39
CA LEU A 113 14.51 -10.87 -16.71
C LEU A 113 16.02 -11.02 -16.81
N ASP A 114 16.48 -11.54 -17.94
CA ASP A 114 17.89 -11.60 -18.29
C ASP A 114 18.27 -10.29 -19.01
N LEU A 115 18.57 -9.25 -18.23
CA LEU A 115 18.99 -7.94 -18.74
C LEU A 115 20.51 -7.79 -18.65
N ASP A 116 21.10 -7.11 -19.63
CA ASP A 116 22.48 -6.70 -19.57
C ASP A 116 22.72 -5.60 -18.51
N GLU A 117 23.98 -5.44 -18.08
CA GLU A 117 24.38 -4.50 -17.05
C GLU A 117 23.96 -3.07 -17.39
N ALA A 118 24.13 -2.63 -18.63
CA ALA A 118 23.76 -1.30 -19.08
C ALA A 118 22.23 -1.04 -19.01
N SER A 119 21.41 -2.06 -19.20
CA SER A 119 19.96 -1.97 -19.04
C SER A 119 19.55 -1.91 -17.58
N LEU A 120 20.21 -2.68 -16.71
CA LEU A 120 19.99 -2.62 -15.26
C LEU A 120 20.41 -1.26 -14.67
N GLU A 121 21.54 -0.68 -15.13
CA GLU A 121 21.96 0.67 -14.73
C GLU A 121 20.93 1.74 -15.13
N ARG A 122 20.43 1.70 -16.36
CA ARG A 122 19.37 2.64 -16.83
C ARG A 122 18.09 2.49 -16.03
N LEU A 123 17.66 1.25 -15.75
CA LEU A 123 16.50 0.99 -14.91
C LEU A 123 16.71 1.56 -13.49
N LEU A 124 17.86 1.30 -12.88
CA LEU A 124 18.22 1.82 -11.56
C LEU A 124 18.15 3.35 -11.54
N GLU A 125 18.81 4.02 -12.50
CA GLU A 125 18.77 5.48 -12.60
C GLU A 125 17.34 6.00 -12.68
N LEU A 126 16.51 5.41 -13.56
CA LEU A 126 15.10 5.77 -13.70
C LEU A 126 14.36 5.61 -12.37
N ARG A 127 14.49 4.48 -11.70
CA ARG A 127 13.77 4.20 -10.43
C ARG A 127 14.21 5.13 -9.31
N LEU A 128 15.50 5.45 -9.19
CA LEU A 128 15.98 6.39 -8.19
C LEU A 128 15.46 7.80 -8.45
N ARG A 129 15.49 8.26 -9.71
CA ARG A 129 14.92 9.57 -10.09
C ARG A 129 13.43 9.65 -9.82
N MET A 130 12.66 8.61 -10.14
CA MET A 130 11.20 8.55 -9.90
C MET A 130 10.84 8.74 -8.43
N VAL A 131 11.64 8.24 -7.51
CA VAL A 131 11.40 8.38 -6.07
C VAL A 131 12.17 9.56 -5.44
N GLY A 132 12.80 10.41 -6.26
CA GLY A 132 13.53 11.59 -5.81
C GLY A 132 14.78 11.27 -4.99
N LEU A 133 15.49 10.19 -5.33
CA LEU A 133 16.79 9.85 -4.73
C LEU A 133 17.94 10.24 -5.67
N PRO A 134 19.04 10.78 -5.13
CA PRO A 134 20.24 11.06 -5.90
C PRO A 134 20.95 9.75 -6.30
N LEU A 135 21.63 9.75 -7.45
CA LEU A 135 22.31 8.56 -7.97
C LEU A 135 23.44 8.07 -7.06
N GLU A 136 24.05 8.97 -6.30
CA GLU A 136 25.09 8.64 -5.31
C GLU A 136 24.57 7.76 -4.17
N ALA A 137 23.24 7.65 -4.03
CA ALA A 137 22.66 6.71 -3.08
C ALA A 137 22.81 5.25 -3.53
N ALA A 138 23.01 4.98 -4.81
CA ALA A 138 23.06 3.64 -5.40
C ALA A 138 24.07 2.71 -4.70
N VAL A 139 25.23 3.22 -4.34
CA VAL A 139 26.33 2.46 -3.70
C VAL A 139 26.21 2.33 -2.19
N LYS A 140 25.22 3.00 -1.56
CA LYS A 140 25.01 2.94 -0.11
C LYS A 140 24.29 1.67 0.31
N HIS A 141 24.58 1.21 1.52
CA HIS A 141 23.80 0.17 2.19
C HIS A 141 22.64 0.80 3.00
N PRO A 142 21.57 0.05 3.28
CA PRO A 142 20.42 0.54 4.06
C PRO A 142 20.78 1.23 5.39
N ALA A 143 21.80 0.74 6.09
CA ALA A 143 22.29 1.32 7.34
C ALA A 143 22.86 2.74 7.21
N GLN A 144 23.20 3.19 6.00
CA GLN A 144 23.75 4.51 5.69
C GLN A 144 22.68 5.52 5.24
N LEU A 145 21.40 5.10 5.22
CA LEU A 145 20.29 5.90 4.73
C LEU A 145 19.49 6.52 5.89
N SER A 146 18.90 7.69 5.66
CA SER A 146 17.86 8.20 6.55
C SER A 146 16.58 7.37 6.44
N GLY A 147 15.69 7.44 7.42
CA GLY A 147 14.41 6.72 7.41
C GLY A 147 13.58 7.02 6.13
N GLY A 148 13.52 8.29 5.72
CA GLY A 148 12.84 8.69 4.49
C GLY A 148 13.50 8.11 3.23
N MET A 149 14.84 8.04 3.18
CA MET A 149 15.54 7.40 2.07
C MET A 149 15.25 5.89 2.02
N VAL A 150 15.22 5.20 3.17
CA VAL A 150 14.86 3.77 3.23
C VAL A 150 13.47 3.53 2.63
N LYS A 151 12.47 4.37 2.97
CA LYS A 151 11.12 4.28 2.41
C LYS A 151 11.11 4.50 0.90
N ARG A 152 11.86 5.49 0.39
CA ARG A 152 11.98 5.77 -1.04
C ARG A 152 12.70 4.65 -1.81
N VAL A 153 13.73 4.03 -1.25
CA VAL A 153 14.39 2.85 -1.85
C VAL A 153 13.43 1.66 -1.89
N ALA A 154 12.67 1.42 -0.82
CA ALA A 154 11.66 0.37 -0.79
C ALA A 154 10.59 0.59 -1.86
N LEU A 155 10.17 1.85 -2.07
CA LEU A 155 9.24 2.23 -3.14
C LEU A 155 9.86 2.03 -4.53
N ALA A 156 11.12 2.43 -4.75
CA ALA A 156 11.84 2.20 -6.01
C ALA A 156 11.92 0.70 -6.34
N ARG A 157 12.21 -0.15 -5.35
CA ARG A 157 12.22 -1.61 -5.49
C ARG A 157 10.82 -2.15 -5.83
N ALA A 158 9.79 -1.65 -5.16
CA ALA A 158 8.40 -2.06 -5.41
C ALA A 158 7.95 -1.72 -6.84
N LEU A 159 8.47 -0.65 -7.41
CA LEU A 159 8.18 -0.21 -8.79
C LEU A 159 9.05 -0.91 -9.86
N ALA A 160 10.05 -1.71 -9.46
CA ALA A 160 11.07 -2.22 -10.39
C ALA A 160 10.52 -3.01 -11.58
N LEU A 161 9.43 -3.76 -11.39
CA LEU A 161 8.78 -4.59 -12.41
C LEU A 161 7.58 -3.90 -13.10
N ASP A 162 7.45 -2.57 -13.03
CA ASP A 162 6.32 -1.80 -13.57
C ASP A 162 4.94 -2.37 -13.17
N PRO A 163 4.67 -2.46 -11.84
CA PRO A 163 3.42 -3.04 -11.36
C PRO A 163 2.22 -2.15 -11.71
N ALA A 164 1.04 -2.76 -11.88
CA ALA A 164 -0.23 -2.04 -11.99
C ALA A 164 -0.81 -1.67 -10.61
N ILE A 165 -0.44 -2.42 -9.58
CA ILE A 165 -0.96 -2.26 -8.22
C ILE A 165 0.21 -2.10 -7.25
N LEU A 166 0.08 -1.15 -6.31
CA LEU A 166 1.07 -0.90 -5.27
C LEU A 166 0.44 -1.08 -3.89
N PHE A 167 1.02 -1.97 -3.08
CA PHE A 167 0.63 -2.17 -1.69
C PHE A 167 1.64 -1.48 -0.76
N LEU A 168 1.14 -0.60 0.10
CA LEU A 168 1.95 0.18 1.04
C LEU A 168 1.52 -0.15 2.48
N ASP A 169 2.40 -0.76 3.26
CA ASP A 169 2.16 -1.05 4.68
C ASP A 169 2.85 0.00 5.54
N GLU A 170 2.06 0.90 6.15
CA GLU A 170 2.52 2.00 7.02
C GLU A 170 3.66 2.82 6.37
N PRO A 171 3.44 3.40 5.17
CA PRO A 171 4.51 3.99 4.38
C PRO A 171 5.17 5.20 5.05
N THR A 172 4.43 6.01 5.79
CA THR A 172 4.91 7.22 6.47
C THR A 172 5.32 7.00 7.92
N ALA A 173 5.13 5.77 8.45
CA ALA A 173 5.47 5.48 9.85
C ALA A 173 6.94 5.74 10.17
N GLY A 174 7.18 6.53 11.22
CA GLY A 174 8.54 6.90 11.67
C GLY A 174 9.18 8.05 10.91
N LEU A 175 8.47 8.68 9.99
CA LEU A 175 8.89 9.93 9.36
C LEU A 175 8.44 11.13 10.18
N ASP A 176 9.19 12.23 10.07
CA ASP A 176 8.70 13.53 10.55
C ASP A 176 7.56 14.04 9.63
N PRO A 177 6.74 15.00 10.07
CA PRO A 177 5.58 15.45 9.31
C PRO A 177 5.90 15.99 7.91
N ILE A 178 7.06 16.65 7.73
CA ILE A 178 7.46 17.20 6.42
C ILE A 178 7.84 16.06 5.47
N ALA A 179 8.61 15.09 5.95
CA ALA A 179 8.99 13.92 5.17
C ALA A 179 7.79 13.03 4.84
N ALA A 180 6.82 12.91 5.76
CA ALA A 180 5.58 12.18 5.54
C ALA A 180 4.74 12.84 4.44
N SER A 181 4.52 14.17 4.51
CA SER A 181 3.82 14.92 3.46
C SER A 181 4.48 14.79 2.09
N ALA A 182 5.81 14.92 2.03
CA ALA A 182 6.56 14.77 0.78
C ALA A 182 6.51 13.32 0.23
N PHE A 183 6.32 12.31 1.09
CA PHE A 183 6.11 10.93 0.65
C PHE A 183 4.69 10.71 0.12
N ASP A 184 3.69 11.30 0.76
CA ASP A 184 2.30 11.27 0.30
C ASP A 184 2.15 11.90 -1.08
N GLU A 185 2.73 13.08 -1.29
CA GLU A 185 2.77 13.77 -2.59
C GLU A 185 3.46 12.92 -3.67
N LEU A 186 4.56 12.25 -3.31
CA LEU A 186 5.24 11.32 -4.22
C LEU A 186 4.35 10.15 -4.61
N VAL A 187 3.61 9.56 -3.67
CA VAL A 187 2.69 8.44 -3.97
C VAL A 187 1.58 8.90 -4.92
N LEU A 188 0.97 10.06 -4.68
CA LEU A 188 -0.05 10.63 -5.56
C LEU A 188 0.50 10.92 -6.96
N TYR A 189 1.67 11.56 -7.04
CA TYR A 189 2.34 11.83 -8.32
C TYR A 189 2.61 10.55 -9.11
N LEU A 190 3.11 9.48 -8.45
CA LEU A 190 3.37 8.20 -9.09
C LEU A 190 2.08 7.50 -9.52
N ARG A 191 1.01 7.54 -8.69
CA ARG A 191 -0.31 7.04 -9.07
C ARG A 191 -0.79 7.67 -10.36
N ASP A 192 -0.78 8.99 -10.44
CA ASP A 192 -1.29 9.73 -11.59
C ASP A 192 -0.44 9.55 -12.84
N THR A 193 0.90 9.57 -12.68
CA THR A 193 1.84 9.45 -13.82
C THR A 193 1.89 8.04 -14.39
N LEU A 194 1.82 7.02 -13.53
CA LEU A 194 1.95 5.60 -13.91
C LEU A 194 0.60 4.89 -13.96
N HIS A 195 -0.51 5.58 -13.67
CA HIS A 195 -1.86 5.02 -13.58
C HIS A 195 -1.96 3.83 -12.61
N LEU A 196 -1.28 3.96 -11.46
CA LEU A 196 -1.24 2.92 -10.43
C LEU A 196 -2.56 2.86 -9.67
N THR A 197 -2.94 1.66 -9.25
CA THR A 197 -3.87 1.47 -8.14
C THR A 197 -3.06 1.30 -6.86
N VAL A 198 -3.40 2.02 -5.80
CA VAL A 198 -2.66 1.96 -4.54
C VAL A 198 -3.55 1.44 -3.44
N VAL A 199 -3.08 0.42 -2.71
CA VAL A 199 -3.70 -0.06 -1.47
C VAL A 199 -2.77 0.30 -0.32
N MET A 200 -3.24 1.14 0.59
CA MET A 200 -2.44 1.66 1.69
C MET A 200 -3.01 1.24 3.05
N VAL A 201 -2.21 0.57 3.85
CA VAL A 201 -2.51 0.37 5.27
C VAL A 201 -1.84 1.49 6.04
N THR A 202 -2.61 2.28 6.78
CA THR A 202 -2.07 3.34 7.63
C THR A 202 -2.93 3.55 8.88
N HIS A 203 -2.31 4.10 9.91
CA HIS A 203 -3.00 4.65 11.08
C HIS A 203 -2.81 6.18 11.20
N ASP A 204 -2.11 6.77 10.24
CA ASP A 204 -1.91 8.22 10.14
C ASP A 204 -3.11 8.85 9.43
N LEU A 205 -3.81 9.73 10.16
CA LEU A 205 -5.00 10.41 9.66
C LEU A 205 -4.67 11.47 8.60
N ASP A 206 -3.52 12.15 8.73
CA ASP A 206 -3.12 13.17 7.77
C ASP A 206 -2.83 12.52 6.40
N THR A 207 -2.05 11.42 6.39
CA THR A 207 -1.83 10.60 5.18
C THR A 207 -3.15 10.11 4.60
N LEU A 208 -4.05 9.54 5.44
CA LEU A 208 -5.32 8.99 4.98
C LEU A 208 -6.20 10.05 4.29
N VAL A 209 -6.38 11.18 4.95
CA VAL A 209 -7.23 12.29 4.47
C VAL A 209 -6.66 12.93 3.21
N ARG A 210 -5.34 12.99 3.10
CA ARG A 210 -4.65 13.62 1.97
C ARG A 210 -4.61 12.74 0.73
N THR A 211 -4.54 11.41 0.90
CA THR A 211 -4.21 10.51 -0.22
C THR A 211 -5.34 9.60 -0.65
N CYS A 212 -6.25 9.19 0.26
CA CYS A 212 -7.19 8.11 -0.02
C CYS A 212 -8.50 8.61 -0.63
N ASP A 213 -8.90 7.99 -1.74
CA ASP A 213 -10.20 8.22 -2.39
C ASP A 213 -11.32 7.48 -1.64
N ARG A 214 -11.06 6.23 -1.25
CA ARG A 214 -11.99 5.38 -0.47
C ARG A 214 -11.25 4.69 0.66
N VAL A 215 -11.99 4.38 1.72
CA VAL A 215 -11.43 3.83 2.95
C VAL A 215 -12.22 2.61 3.41
N ALA A 216 -11.49 1.54 3.73
CA ALA A 216 -11.99 0.37 4.42
C ALA A 216 -11.65 0.45 5.92
N VAL A 217 -12.65 0.54 6.76
CA VAL A 217 -12.48 0.57 8.22
C VAL A 217 -12.74 -0.82 8.78
N LEU A 218 -11.71 -1.43 9.37
CA LEU A 218 -11.83 -2.72 10.05
C LEU A 218 -12.27 -2.52 11.50
N VAL A 219 -13.54 -2.83 11.76
CA VAL A 219 -14.19 -2.76 13.07
C VAL A 219 -15.03 -4.00 13.31
N ASP A 220 -15.10 -4.47 14.55
CA ASP A 220 -15.91 -5.62 14.95
C ASP A 220 -15.73 -6.87 14.07
N ARG A 221 -14.51 -7.11 13.58
CA ARG A 221 -14.12 -8.20 12.66
C ARG A 221 -14.73 -8.10 11.26
N LYS A 222 -15.43 -7.03 10.97
CA LYS A 222 -16.08 -6.69 9.69
C LYS A 222 -15.35 -5.52 9.03
N VAL A 223 -15.81 -5.15 7.85
CA VAL A 223 -15.32 -3.98 7.12
C VAL A 223 -16.48 -3.05 6.80
N ILE A 224 -16.26 -1.75 6.97
CA ILE A 224 -17.12 -0.69 6.45
C ILE A 224 -16.30 0.03 5.37
N VAL A 225 -16.83 0.13 4.16
CA VAL A 225 -16.15 0.75 3.02
C VAL A 225 -16.98 1.88 2.45
N ASP A 226 -16.39 3.05 2.34
CA ASP A 226 -17.02 4.21 1.71
C ASP A 226 -15.95 5.20 1.20
N THR A 227 -16.37 6.27 0.56
CA THR A 227 -15.53 7.47 0.37
C THR A 227 -15.08 7.99 1.74
N LEU A 228 -14.01 8.77 1.77
CA LEU A 228 -13.56 9.36 3.02
C LEU A 228 -14.66 10.16 3.71
N GLU A 229 -15.43 10.94 2.95
CA GLU A 229 -16.56 11.72 3.47
C GLU A 229 -17.65 10.83 4.08
N GLY A 230 -18.02 9.73 3.40
CA GLY A 230 -18.99 8.76 3.89
C GLY A 230 -18.54 8.07 5.18
N ILE A 231 -17.25 7.71 5.27
CA ILE A 231 -16.67 7.16 6.51
C ILE A 231 -16.69 8.19 7.63
N VAL A 232 -16.31 9.44 7.39
CA VAL A 232 -16.32 10.51 8.41
C VAL A 232 -17.74 10.77 8.94
N ALA A 233 -18.76 10.65 8.08
CA ALA A 233 -20.16 10.81 8.46
C ALA A 233 -20.75 9.56 9.16
N ASN A 234 -20.03 8.45 9.23
CA ASN A 234 -20.54 7.19 9.79
C ASN A 234 -20.67 7.24 11.31
N ASP A 235 -21.80 6.76 11.84
CA ASP A 235 -22.13 6.81 13.27
C ASP A 235 -21.46 5.72 14.12
N HIS A 236 -20.69 4.81 13.54
CA HIS A 236 -20.02 3.76 14.29
C HIS A 236 -19.11 4.37 15.37
N PRO A 237 -19.20 3.94 16.66
CA PRO A 237 -18.51 4.58 17.79
C PRO A 237 -17.01 4.69 17.61
N TRP A 238 -16.36 3.64 17.06
CA TRP A 238 -14.92 3.64 16.79
C TRP A 238 -14.55 4.67 15.72
N ILE A 239 -15.33 4.75 14.62
CA ILE A 239 -15.11 5.70 13.51
C ILE A 239 -15.22 7.13 14.02
N ARG A 240 -16.29 7.43 14.76
CA ARG A 240 -16.48 8.76 15.38
C ARG A 240 -15.33 9.14 16.30
N HIS A 241 -14.87 8.20 17.15
CA HIS A 241 -13.75 8.46 18.03
C HIS A 241 -12.44 8.69 17.25
N TYR A 242 -12.21 7.93 16.18
CA TYR A 242 -11.00 8.00 15.37
C TYR A 242 -10.92 9.30 14.56
N PHE A 243 -11.97 9.66 13.84
CA PHE A 243 -12.00 10.85 12.98
C PHE A 243 -12.34 12.15 13.72
N HIS A 244 -13.21 12.12 14.72
CA HIS A 244 -13.65 13.31 15.46
C HIS A 244 -12.97 13.48 16.82
N GLY A 245 -12.06 12.60 17.20
CA GLY A 245 -11.17 12.77 18.36
C GLY A 245 -10.23 13.96 18.19
N GLY A 246 -9.47 14.27 19.26
CA GLY A 246 -8.63 15.49 19.28
C GLY A 246 -7.64 15.60 18.09
N ARG A 247 -7.06 14.48 17.66
CA ARG A 247 -6.14 14.41 16.50
C ARG A 247 -6.89 14.44 15.16
N GLY A 248 -8.04 13.75 15.06
CA GLY A 248 -8.82 13.66 13.83
C GLY A 248 -9.40 15.00 13.36
N ARG A 249 -9.79 15.87 14.31
CA ARG A 249 -10.30 17.21 13.98
C ARG A 249 -9.26 18.12 13.32
N GLY A 250 -7.98 17.96 13.65
CA GLY A 250 -6.89 18.72 13.01
C GLY A 250 -6.69 18.32 11.55
N ALA A 251 -6.58 17.04 11.28
CA ALA A 251 -6.39 16.48 9.94
C ALA A 251 -7.56 16.81 8.99
N LEU A 252 -8.80 16.61 9.45
CA LEU A 252 -10.01 16.93 8.69
C LEU A 252 -10.14 18.43 8.39
N ARG A 253 -9.76 19.30 9.32
CA ARG A 253 -9.80 20.74 9.12
C ARG A 253 -8.80 21.22 8.07
N ALA A 254 -7.57 20.71 8.13
CA ALA A 254 -6.54 21.02 7.14
C ALA A 254 -6.97 20.61 5.73
N ALA A 255 -7.53 19.41 5.56
CA ALA A 255 -7.99 18.92 4.26
C ALA A 255 -9.18 19.70 3.69
N LEU A 256 -10.10 20.17 4.54
CA LEU A 256 -11.22 21.01 4.11
C LEU A 256 -10.79 22.42 3.72
N GLU A 257 -9.71 22.94 4.33
CA GLU A 257 -9.12 24.24 3.99
C GLU A 257 -8.32 24.17 2.68
N ASP A 258 -7.60 23.06 2.42
CA ASP A 258 -6.84 22.84 1.18
C ASP A 258 -7.74 22.50 -0.03
N GLY A 259 -8.91 21.86 0.19
CA GLY A 259 -9.88 21.47 -0.86
C GLY A 259 -10.73 22.63 -1.41
N HIS A 260 -10.71 23.83 -0.83
CA HIS A 260 -11.45 24.99 -1.30
C HIS A 260 -10.62 25.98 -2.13
N GLY A 261 -9.38 25.60 -2.51
CA GLY A 261 -8.44 26.42 -3.26
C GLY A 261 -8.15 25.99 -4.70
N ALA A 262 -8.95 25.07 -5.30
CA ALA A 262 -8.75 24.60 -6.67
C ALA A 262 -9.97 24.89 -7.57
#